data_dd557b1b8240fef8eb4bd048ca9a6845
#
_entry.id   dd557b1b8240fef8eb4bd048ca9a6845
#
_cell.length_a   1.000
_cell.length_b   1.000
_cell.length_c   1.000
_cell.angle_alpha   90.00
_cell.angle_beta   90.00
_cell.angle_gamma   90.00
#
_symmetry.space_group_name_H-M   'P 1'
#
loop_
_entity.id
_entity.type
_entity.pdbx_description
1 polymer ?
#
loop_
_entity_poly.entity_id
_entity_poly.type
_entity_poly.pdbx_seq_one_letter_code
_entity_poly.pdbx_strand_id
1 'polypeptide(L)'
;MHLWEGVALAMHQIRSEKMKSFFSLLGVIMGVMFLIVVVTIVEGLDQYVRVEVTSQVFGINTVTVRRWGESGVDNDREAWRARLRAPRLRYEDAEAIRERLTIPALIGVESDTNASAVADNGRTATGVNVVGASIEIFEIRDLNVSRGRIFSDLEASAGIPVLVLGKETAEVLFEEVDPLGRVVRLRGFPYRVIGVLEERGSLFGQSLDNFAVAPARSPIQSITNPRGVIDEIIVQTLDPDQIREAQAELEGIMRTRRQLHPSEPNNFAVETADDAISFWDNISKILFTALPGLVAISLVVGGIVIMNIMLVSVMERTREIGVRKALGARRRDILTQVLIESTTLSTAGAILGVAMGVMLAMLVAAISPM
;
A
#
# COMPACT_ATOMS: atom_id res chain seq x y z
N MET A 1 -8.10 -43.91 -33.05
CA MET A 1 -8.95 -42.72 -32.95
C MET A 1 -8.03 -41.49 -33.01
N HIS A 2 -8.20 -40.65 -34.01
CA HIS A 2 -7.36 -39.45 -34.14
C HIS A 2 -7.77 -38.46 -33.05
N LEU A 3 -6.79 -37.82 -32.40
CA LEU A 3 -7.00 -36.84 -31.33
C LEU A 3 -8.05 -35.77 -31.73
N TRP A 4 -8.05 -35.35 -33.01
CA TRP A 4 -9.02 -34.39 -33.57
C TRP A 4 -10.47 -34.85 -33.53
N GLU A 5 -10.73 -36.14 -33.76
CA GLU A 5 -12.09 -36.69 -33.69
C GLU A 5 -12.61 -36.66 -32.24
N GLY A 6 -11.71 -36.94 -31.26
CA GLY A 6 -12.05 -36.86 -29.83
C GLY A 6 -12.39 -35.43 -29.39
N VAL A 7 -11.60 -34.43 -29.85
CA VAL A 7 -11.87 -33.03 -29.56
C VAL A 7 -13.16 -32.53 -30.21
N ALA A 8 -13.43 -32.92 -31.48
CA ALA A 8 -14.67 -32.56 -32.17
C ALA A 8 -15.90 -33.14 -31.47
N LEU A 9 -15.83 -34.40 -31.01
CA LEU A 9 -16.88 -35.04 -30.21
C LEU A 9 -17.11 -34.34 -28.88
N ALA A 10 -16.04 -33.97 -28.16
CA ALA A 10 -16.13 -33.20 -26.88
C ALA A 10 -16.79 -31.83 -27.12
N MET A 11 -16.42 -31.13 -28.17
CA MET A 11 -17.02 -29.85 -28.56
C MET A 11 -18.50 -29.94 -28.88
N HIS A 12 -18.91 -30.99 -29.60
CA HIS A 12 -20.32 -31.26 -29.90
C HIS A 12 -21.11 -31.54 -28.61
N GLN A 13 -20.51 -32.24 -27.67
CA GLN A 13 -21.13 -32.58 -26.39
C GLN A 13 -21.30 -31.35 -25.48
N ILE A 14 -20.31 -30.44 -25.45
CA ILE A 14 -20.44 -29.15 -24.77
C ILE A 14 -21.68 -28.39 -25.28
N ARG A 15 -21.95 -28.48 -26.57
CA ARG A 15 -23.12 -27.83 -27.17
C ARG A 15 -24.45 -28.54 -26.90
N SER A 16 -24.46 -29.86 -26.77
CA SER A 16 -25.68 -30.65 -26.51
C SER A 16 -26.11 -30.61 -25.05
N GLU A 17 -25.16 -30.67 -24.10
CA GLU A 17 -25.43 -30.69 -22.65
C GLU A 17 -24.98 -29.40 -21.96
N LYS A 18 -25.51 -28.26 -22.38
CA LYS A 18 -25.07 -26.89 -21.98
C LYS A 18 -24.99 -26.70 -20.49
N MET A 19 -25.98 -27.16 -19.71
CA MET A 19 -26.04 -26.97 -18.26
C MET A 19 -24.96 -27.77 -17.52
N LYS A 20 -24.77 -29.04 -17.88
CA LYS A 20 -23.75 -29.88 -17.26
C LYS A 20 -22.34 -29.34 -17.56
N SER A 21 -22.10 -28.98 -18.84
CA SER A 21 -20.83 -28.40 -19.28
C SER A 21 -20.56 -27.07 -18.61
N PHE A 22 -21.55 -26.21 -18.48
CA PHE A 22 -21.41 -24.92 -17.78
C PHE A 22 -20.97 -25.08 -16.33
N PHE A 23 -21.65 -25.91 -15.53
CA PHE A 23 -21.27 -26.14 -14.13
C PHE A 23 -19.92 -26.85 -13.98
N SER A 24 -19.58 -27.74 -14.94
CA SER A 24 -18.28 -28.39 -14.99
C SER A 24 -17.14 -27.41 -15.24
N LEU A 25 -17.35 -26.47 -16.17
CA LEU A 25 -16.36 -25.45 -16.50
C LEU A 25 -16.24 -24.35 -15.43
N LEU A 26 -17.32 -24.04 -14.75
CA LEU A 26 -17.42 -22.92 -13.82
C LEU A 26 -16.32 -22.95 -12.74
N GLY A 27 -16.05 -24.12 -12.16
CA GLY A 27 -15.01 -24.27 -11.15
C GLY A 27 -13.60 -23.95 -11.69
N VAL A 28 -13.28 -24.40 -12.91
CA VAL A 28 -11.99 -24.14 -13.55
C VAL A 28 -11.89 -22.67 -13.97
N ILE A 29 -12.95 -22.14 -14.59
CA ILE A 29 -13.02 -20.74 -15.01
C ILE A 29 -12.80 -19.82 -13.81
N MET A 30 -13.53 -20.02 -12.72
CA MET A 30 -13.40 -19.21 -11.51
C MET A 30 -12.01 -19.30 -10.88
N GLY A 31 -11.42 -20.52 -10.81
CA GLY A 31 -10.09 -20.72 -10.26
C GLY A 31 -9.02 -19.98 -11.07
N VAL A 32 -9.04 -20.14 -12.39
CA VAL A 32 -8.05 -19.48 -13.27
C VAL A 32 -8.25 -17.96 -13.33
N MET A 33 -9.52 -17.51 -13.45
CA MET A 33 -9.85 -16.08 -13.44
C MET A 33 -9.39 -15.42 -12.16
N PHE A 34 -9.69 -16.01 -11.00
CA PHE A 34 -9.29 -15.46 -9.71
C PHE A 34 -7.76 -15.38 -9.57
N LEU A 35 -7.03 -16.42 -10.02
CA LEU A 35 -5.56 -16.40 -10.00
C LEU A 35 -5.01 -15.20 -10.78
N ILE A 36 -5.47 -14.97 -11.99
CA ILE A 36 -4.98 -13.89 -12.85
C ILE A 36 -5.28 -12.53 -12.20
N VAL A 37 -6.52 -12.33 -11.76
CA VAL A 37 -6.93 -11.06 -11.12
C VAL A 37 -6.08 -10.77 -9.89
N VAL A 38 -5.90 -11.75 -9.01
CA VAL A 38 -5.17 -11.53 -7.77
C VAL A 38 -3.67 -11.31 -8.03
N VAL A 39 -3.05 -12.09 -8.91
CA VAL A 39 -1.64 -11.88 -9.28
C VAL A 39 -1.45 -10.49 -9.88
N THR A 40 -2.34 -10.06 -10.77
CA THR A 40 -2.26 -8.72 -11.37
C THR A 40 -2.41 -7.60 -10.32
N ILE A 41 -3.34 -7.76 -9.37
CA ILE A 41 -3.52 -6.78 -8.29
C ILE A 41 -2.28 -6.71 -7.40
N VAL A 42 -1.72 -7.85 -6.98
CA VAL A 42 -0.54 -7.89 -6.10
C VAL A 42 0.68 -7.31 -6.80
N GLU A 43 0.87 -7.61 -8.10
CA GLU A 43 1.98 -7.07 -8.90
C GLU A 43 1.83 -5.56 -9.15
N GLY A 44 0.60 -5.10 -9.43
CA GLY A 44 0.29 -3.67 -9.53
C GLY A 44 0.54 -2.92 -8.23
N LEU A 45 0.12 -3.49 -7.08
CA LEU A 45 0.39 -2.94 -5.75
C LEU A 45 1.89 -2.90 -5.45
N ASP A 46 2.65 -3.93 -5.80
CA ASP A 46 4.10 -3.97 -5.57
C ASP A 46 4.80 -2.84 -6.32
N GLN A 47 4.48 -2.66 -7.59
CA GLN A 47 5.03 -1.58 -8.40
C GLN A 47 4.62 -0.20 -7.86
N TYR A 48 3.36 -0.02 -7.49
CA TYR A 48 2.82 1.22 -6.96
C TYR A 48 3.51 1.61 -5.63
N VAL A 49 3.66 0.67 -4.70
CA VAL A 49 4.33 0.91 -3.41
C VAL A 49 5.80 1.29 -3.62
N ARG A 50 6.51 0.59 -4.51
CA ARG A 50 7.94 0.87 -4.75
C ARG A 50 8.20 2.22 -5.40
N VAL A 51 7.33 2.66 -6.30
CA VAL A 51 7.54 3.90 -7.07
C VAL A 51 6.89 5.08 -6.37
N GLU A 52 5.60 5.00 -6.08
CA GLU A 52 4.80 6.13 -5.66
C GLU A 52 4.87 6.38 -4.15
N VAL A 53 4.69 5.32 -3.34
CA VAL A 53 4.68 5.47 -1.88
C VAL A 53 6.06 5.87 -1.35
N THR A 54 7.13 5.27 -1.89
CA THR A 54 8.48 5.55 -1.42
C THR A 54 8.88 7.00 -1.66
N SER A 55 8.60 7.53 -2.85
CA SER A 55 8.98 8.91 -3.20
C SER A 55 8.12 9.96 -2.49
N GLN A 56 6.81 9.72 -2.38
CA GLN A 56 5.87 10.72 -1.88
C GLN A 56 5.71 10.73 -0.35
N VAL A 57 5.89 9.58 0.31
CA VAL A 57 5.66 9.45 1.75
C VAL A 57 6.95 9.55 2.55
N PHE A 58 8.00 8.84 2.14
CA PHE A 58 9.24 8.79 2.92
C PHE A 58 10.25 9.88 2.52
N GLY A 59 10.16 10.39 1.29
CA GLY A 59 11.19 11.25 0.71
C GLY A 59 12.38 10.44 0.18
N ILE A 60 13.16 11.05 -0.70
CA ILE A 60 14.31 10.41 -1.32
C ILE A 60 15.52 10.55 -0.39
N ASN A 61 16.27 9.47 -0.18
CA ASN A 61 17.52 9.45 0.63
C ASN A 61 17.33 9.88 2.09
N THR A 62 16.22 9.48 2.71
CA THR A 62 15.90 9.88 4.08
C THR A 62 16.12 8.77 5.09
N VAL A 63 16.54 9.17 6.29
CA VAL A 63 16.55 8.37 7.51
C VAL A 63 15.65 9.06 8.54
N THR A 64 14.66 8.35 9.04
CA THR A 64 13.69 8.89 9.99
C THR A 64 13.94 8.32 11.38
N VAL A 65 14.08 9.20 12.37
CA VAL A 65 14.14 8.82 13.78
C VAL A 65 12.76 9.00 14.39
N ARG A 66 12.19 7.91 14.92
CA ARG A 66 10.86 7.86 15.55
C ARG A 66 10.93 7.29 16.95
N ARG A 67 9.88 7.51 17.73
CA ARG A 67 9.76 6.89 19.05
C ARG A 67 9.75 5.36 18.99
N TRP A 68 9.08 4.79 17.99
CA TRP A 68 9.02 3.34 17.69
C TRP A 68 8.91 3.14 16.18
N GLY A 69 9.42 2.01 15.71
CA GLY A 69 9.38 1.66 14.29
C GLY A 69 8.00 1.18 13.84
N GLU A 70 7.71 1.40 12.57
CA GLU A 70 6.52 0.86 11.90
C GLU A 70 6.66 -0.64 11.60
N SER A 71 7.91 -1.10 11.42
CA SER A 71 8.24 -2.43 10.91
C SER A 71 8.01 -3.59 11.88
N GLY A 72 7.58 -3.36 13.11
CA GLY A 72 7.49 -4.39 14.14
C GLY A 72 6.07 -4.60 14.66
N VAL A 73 5.26 -5.42 13.98
CA VAL A 73 4.12 -6.09 14.62
C VAL A 73 4.66 -7.22 15.48
N ASP A 74 5.32 -6.85 16.57
CA ASP A 74 5.69 -7.82 17.60
C ASP A 74 4.43 -8.23 18.35
N ASN A 75 4.01 -9.47 18.18
CA ASN A 75 2.91 -10.06 18.95
C ASN A 75 3.28 -10.28 20.43
N ASP A 76 4.47 -9.84 20.84
CA ASP A 76 4.94 -9.97 22.21
C ASP A 76 4.42 -8.81 23.08
N ARG A 77 3.72 -9.16 24.14
CA ARG A 77 3.19 -8.21 25.13
C ARG A 77 4.31 -7.43 25.86
N GLU A 78 5.50 -8.00 25.99
CA GLU A 78 6.62 -7.33 26.64
C GLU A 78 7.22 -6.24 25.73
N ALA A 79 7.39 -6.54 24.46
CA ALA A 79 7.82 -5.56 23.45
C ALA A 79 6.83 -4.41 23.33
N TRP A 80 5.53 -4.69 23.33
CA TRP A 80 4.49 -3.66 23.37
C TRP A 80 4.59 -2.75 24.61
N ARG A 81 4.79 -3.33 25.80
CA ARG A 81 4.96 -2.53 27.03
C ARG A 81 6.24 -1.71 27.01
N ALA A 82 7.33 -2.24 26.46
CA ALA A 82 8.59 -1.51 26.30
C ALA A 82 8.42 -0.30 25.37
N ARG A 83 7.70 -0.47 24.25
CA ARG A 83 7.33 0.63 23.35
C ARG A 83 6.54 1.73 24.05
N LEU A 84 5.53 1.39 24.84
CA LEU A 84 4.73 2.37 25.58
C LEU A 84 5.58 3.18 26.59
N ARG A 85 6.65 2.60 27.14
CA ARG A 85 7.57 3.25 28.07
C ARG A 85 8.66 4.04 27.37
N ALA A 86 8.89 3.84 26.07
CA ALA A 86 9.91 4.52 25.32
C ALA A 86 9.74 6.05 25.45
N PRO A 87 10.78 6.81 25.75
CA PRO A 87 10.71 8.26 25.87
C PRO A 87 10.30 8.88 24.52
N ARG A 88 9.49 9.94 24.57
CA ARG A 88 9.14 10.70 23.38
C ARG A 88 10.36 11.45 22.83
N LEU A 89 10.38 11.67 21.51
CA LEU A 89 11.37 12.53 20.89
C LEU A 89 11.14 13.99 21.26
N ARG A 90 12.21 14.76 21.34
CA ARG A 90 12.17 16.18 21.67
C ARG A 90 12.97 17.00 20.66
N TYR A 91 12.72 18.30 20.62
CA TYR A 91 13.54 19.23 19.83
C TYR A 91 15.02 19.16 20.17
N GLU A 92 15.36 18.95 21.47
CA GLU A 92 16.75 18.81 21.90
C GLU A 92 17.42 17.56 21.32
N ASP A 93 16.66 16.54 20.95
CA ASP A 93 17.19 15.35 20.27
C ASP A 93 17.57 15.71 18.82
N ALA A 94 16.75 16.51 18.13
CA ALA A 94 17.07 17.02 16.80
C ALA A 94 18.27 17.98 16.81
N GLU A 95 18.37 18.85 17.80
CA GLU A 95 19.56 19.73 17.97
C GLU A 95 20.82 18.91 18.21
N ALA A 96 20.76 17.87 19.06
CA ALA A 96 21.90 16.99 19.30
C ALA A 96 22.34 16.23 18.04
N ILE A 97 21.40 15.85 17.17
CA ILE A 97 21.69 15.26 15.86
C ILE A 97 22.38 16.31 14.98
N ARG A 98 21.83 17.54 14.91
CA ARG A 98 22.39 18.62 14.09
C ARG A 98 23.83 19.00 14.48
N GLU A 99 24.14 18.94 15.78
CA GLU A 99 25.47 19.26 16.30
C GLU A 99 26.50 18.15 16.10
N ARG A 100 26.07 16.88 16.05
CA ARG A 100 26.98 15.72 16.12
C ARG A 100 27.07 14.92 14.84
N LEU A 101 26.08 15.02 13.96
CA LEU A 101 26.10 14.33 12.69
C LEU A 101 27.23 14.87 11.84
N THR A 102 28.11 13.97 11.37
CA THR A 102 29.28 14.36 10.56
C THR A 102 28.95 14.38 9.08
N ILE A 103 27.94 13.65 8.67
CA ILE A 103 27.48 13.57 7.26
C ILE A 103 26.69 14.82 6.91
N PRO A 104 26.96 15.47 5.77
CA PRO A 104 26.17 16.60 5.29
C PRO A 104 24.74 16.17 4.98
N ALA A 105 23.78 16.73 5.70
CA ALA A 105 22.37 16.36 5.58
C ALA A 105 21.45 17.52 5.93
N LEU A 106 20.23 17.49 5.37
CA LEU A 106 19.12 18.32 5.80
C LEU A 106 18.43 17.62 6.98
N ILE A 107 18.15 18.36 8.05
CA ILE A 107 17.54 17.80 9.26
C ILE A 107 16.25 18.56 9.53
N GLY A 108 15.12 17.89 9.26
CA GLY A 108 13.78 18.39 9.52
C GLY A 108 13.15 17.73 10.75
N VAL A 109 12.20 18.44 11.36
CA VAL A 109 11.33 17.90 12.42
C VAL A 109 9.89 18.02 12.00
N GLU A 110 9.10 17.00 12.36
CA GLU A 110 7.70 16.93 12.00
C GLU A 110 6.87 16.34 13.14
N SER A 111 5.64 16.84 13.27
CA SER A 111 4.61 16.27 14.14
C SER A 111 3.27 16.49 13.48
N ASP A 112 2.46 15.45 13.39
CA ASP A 112 1.18 15.51 12.72
C ASP A 112 0.01 15.08 13.61
N THR A 113 -1.17 15.52 13.23
CA THR A 113 -2.44 15.07 13.82
C THR A 113 -3.61 15.41 12.91
N ASN A 114 -4.65 14.62 13.00
CA ASN A 114 -5.90 14.95 12.30
C ASN A 114 -6.73 15.95 13.08
N ALA A 115 -7.13 17.02 12.41
CA ALA A 115 -7.99 18.05 12.98
C ALA A 115 -8.97 18.59 11.93
N SER A 116 -9.98 19.33 12.41
CA SER A 116 -10.84 20.11 11.53
C SER A 116 -10.27 21.53 11.38
N ALA A 117 -10.30 22.03 10.15
CA ALA A 117 -9.93 23.39 9.81
C ALA A 117 -11.19 24.20 9.51
N VAL A 118 -11.32 25.39 10.10
CA VAL A 118 -12.49 26.28 9.93
C VAL A 118 -12.00 27.61 9.37
N ALA A 119 -12.49 27.99 8.20
CA ALA A 119 -12.18 29.26 7.56
C ALA A 119 -13.01 30.42 8.14
N ASP A 120 -12.58 31.64 7.87
CA ASP A 120 -13.25 32.88 8.28
C ASP A 120 -14.65 33.07 7.66
N ASN A 121 -14.92 32.38 6.54
CA ASN A 121 -16.26 32.34 5.91
C ASN A 121 -17.21 31.30 6.55
N GLY A 122 -16.77 30.57 7.60
CA GLY A 122 -17.53 29.55 8.31
C GLY A 122 -17.50 28.16 7.69
N ARG A 123 -16.82 27.97 6.56
CA ARG A 123 -16.64 26.63 5.96
C ARG A 123 -15.66 25.78 6.77
N THR A 124 -15.88 24.50 6.75
CA THR A 124 -15.09 23.55 7.54
C THR A 124 -14.58 22.42 6.66
N ALA A 125 -13.28 22.18 6.69
CA ALA A 125 -12.66 20.97 6.18
C ALA A 125 -12.43 19.99 7.34
N THR A 126 -12.86 18.75 7.19
CA THR A 126 -12.74 17.71 8.21
C THR A 126 -11.67 16.70 7.84
N GLY A 127 -11.04 16.08 8.85
CA GLY A 127 -10.01 15.06 8.60
C GLY A 127 -8.74 15.63 7.97
N VAL A 128 -8.49 16.94 8.12
CA VAL A 128 -7.27 17.56 7.62
C VAL A 128 -6.08 17.05 8.42
N ASN A 129 -5.07 16.52 7.74
CA ASN A 129 -3.79 16.20 8.37
C ASN A 129 -3.02 17.50 8.65
N VAL A 130 -2.96 17.89 9.91
CA VAL A 130 -2.34 19.14 10.35
C VAL A 130 -0.93 18.84 10.81
N VAL A 131 0.04 19.40 10.09
CA VAL A 131 1.47 19.11 10.26
C VAL A 131 2.18 20.33 10.85
N GLY A 132 2.82 20.13 11.98
CA GLY A 132 3.78 21.08 12.55
C GLY A 132 5.19 20.73 12.07
N ALA A 133 5.76 21.53 11.17
CA ALA A 133 7.02 21.21 10.51
C ALA A 133 8.08 22.29 10.68
N SER A 134 9.35 21.91 10.57
CA SER A 134 10.45 22.83 10.33
C SER A 134 10.53 23.16 8.82
N ILE A 135 11.27 24.21 8.46
CA ILE A 135 11.30 24.68 7.08
C ILE A 135 11.92 23.65 6.11
N GLU A 136 12.87 22.87 6.60
CA GLU A 136 13.59 21.85 5.81
C GLU A 136 12.66 20.75 5.29
N ILE A 137 11.51 20.55 5.94
CA ILE A 137 10.52 19.55 5.53
C ILE A 137 9.96 19.84 4.14
N PHE A 138 9.87 21.11 3.72
CA PHE A 138 9.41 21.46 2.39
C PHE A 138 10.34 20.93 1.31
N GLU A 139 11.65 20.97 1.54
CA GLU A 139 12.67 20.42 0.63
C GLU A 139 12.73 18.89 0.73
N ILE A 140 12.77 18.33 1.95
CA ILE A 140 12.86 16.90 2.19
C ILE A 140 11.68 16.12 1.57
N ARG A 141 10.47 16.69 1.63
CA ARG A 141 9.24 16.06 1.12
C ARG A 141 8.79 16.61 -0.25
N ASP A 142 9.63 17.41 -0.89
CA ASP A 142 9.35 18.05 -2.19
C ASP A 142 7.98 18.77 -2.23
N LEU A 143 7.71 19.58 -1.17
CA LEU A 143 6.46 20.31 -1.03
C LEU A 143 6.54 21.65 -1.77
N ASN A 144 6.16 21.66 -3.03
CA ASN A 144 6.18 22.84 -3.89
C ASN A 144 4.92 23.70 -3.69
N VAL A 145 5.09 25.02 -3.79
CA VAL A 145 4.00 25.98 -3.63
C VAL A 145 3.47 26.43 -4.98
N SER A 146 2.16 26.24 -5.21
CA SER A 146 1.47 26.72 -6.42
C SER A 146 1.10 28.20 -6.34
N ARG A 147 0.79 28.70 -5.14
CA ARG A 147 0.43 30.11 -4.88
C ARG A 147 0.99 30.57 -3.54
N GLY A 148 1.50 31.79 -3.49
CA GLY A 148 2.02 32.38 -2.27
C GLY A 148 3.46 31.97 -1.98
N ARG A 149 3.76 31.61 -0.73
CA ARG A 149 5.09 31.24 -0.29
C ARG A 149 5.04 30.26 0.91
N ILE A 150 6.16 29.60 1.18
CA ILE A 150 6.40 28.90 2.44
C ILE A 150 6.73 29.90 3.56
N PHE A 151 6.73 29.45 4.81
CA PHE A 151 7.19 30.30 5.92
C PHE A 151 8.73 30.41 5.92
N SER A 152 9.23 31.52 6.44
CA SER A 152 10.67 31.79 6.57
C SER A 152 11.23 31.17 7.86
N ASP A 153 12.58 31.08 7.96
CA ASP A 153 13.27 30.66 9.17
C ASP A 153 12.91 31.51 10.38
N LEU A 154 12.70 32.80 10.21
CA LEU A 154 12.27 33.70 11.28
C LEU A 154 10.85 33.35 11.75
N GLU A 155 9.92 33.10 10.83
CA GLU A 155 8.57 32.69 11.16
C GLU A 155 8.53 31.31 11.83
N ALA A 156 9.38 30.38 11.37
CA ALA A 156 9.54 29.05 11.95
C ALA A 156 10.10 29.11 13.37
N SER A 157 11.19 29.85 13.57
CA SER A 157 11.87 29.96 14.88
C SER A 157 11.05 30.73 15.91
N ALA A 158 10.38 31.80 15.48
CA ALA A 158 9.50 32.62 16.33
C ALA A 158 8.13 31.97 16.60
N GLY A 159 7.80 30.87 15.89
CA GLY A 159 6.52 30.18 16.05
C GLY A 159 5.31 31.02 15.61
N ILE A 160 5.48 31.82 14.56
CA ILE A 160 4.41 32.68 14.05
C ILE A 160 3.27 31.81 13.48
N PRO A 161 1.99 32.10 13.80
CA PRO A 161 0.85 31.31 13.36
C PRO A 161 0.51 31.58 11.89
N VAL A 162 1.34 31.07 10.99
CA VAL A 162 1.14 31.05 9.54
C VAL A 162 0.86 29.63 9.07
N LEU A 163 0.16 29.52 7.94
CA LEU A 163 -0.33 28.22 7.43
C LEU A 163 -0.13 28.13 5.92
N VAL A 164 0.38 27.01 5.49
CA VAL A 164 0.41 26.60 4.08
C VAL A 164 -0.59 25.46 3.92
N LEU A 165 -1.54 25.59 3.00
CA LEU A 165 -2.62 24.63 2.79
C LEU A 165 -2.30 23.69 1.64
N GLY A 166 -2.66 22.42 1.77
CA GLY A 166 -2.77 21.52 0.64
C GLY A 166 -3.90 21.95 -0.30
N LYS A 167 -3.84 21.54 -1.55
CA LYS A 167 -4.77 21.99 -2.58
C LYS A 167 -6.23 21.68 -2.23
N GLU A 168 -6.54 20.43 -1.87
CA GLU A 168 -7.89 20.02 -1.50
C GLU A 168 -8.42 20.79 -0.29
N THR A 169 -7.60 20.95 0.76
CA THR A 169 -7.99 21.74 1.93
C THR A 169 -8.32 23.19 1.55
N ALA A 170 -7.54 23.80 0.66
CA ALA A 170 -7.80 25.16 0.18
C ALA A 170 -9.11 25.24 -0.62
N GLU A 171 -9.35 24.29 -1.50
CA GLU A 171 -10.58 24.22 -2.31
C GLU A 171 -11.84 24.00 -1.44
N VAL A 172 -11.78 23.09 -0.47
CA VAL A 172 -12.90 22.85 0.47
C VAL A 172 -13.23 24.09 1.30
N LEU A 173 -12.20 24.81 1.77
CA LEU A 173 -12.40 25.97 2.64
C LEU A 173 -12.81 27.24 1.88
N PHE A 174 -12.29 27.46 0.68
CA PHE A 174 -12.39 28.75 -0.02
C PHE A 174 -13.01 28.66 -1.41
N GLU A 175 -13.19 27.46 -1.99
CA GLU A 175 -13.66 27.26 -3.37
C GLU A 175 -12.81 28.06 -4.37
N GLU A 176 -13.42 29.01 -5.07
CA GLU A 176 -12.78 29.90 -6.06
C GLU A 176 -12.17 31.17 -5.45
N VAL A 177 -12.37 31.38 -4.14
CA VAL A 177 -11.87 32.60 -3.46
C VAL A 177 -10.40 32.41 -3.12
N ASP A 178 -9.56 33.43 -3.36
CA ASP A 178 -8.15 33.40 -3.01
C ASP A 178 -7.96 33.19 -1.50
N PRO A 179 -7.31 32.10 -1.09
CA PRO A 179 -7.05 31.78 0.34
C PRO A 179 -5.96 32.65 0.95
N LEU A 180 -5.10 33.30 0.16
CA LEU A 180 -3.94 34.04 0.68
C LEU A 180 -4.36 35.21 1.58
N GLY A 181 -3.70 35.31 2.73
CA GLY A 181 -3.96 36.34 3.73
C GLY A 181 -5.20 36.09 4.61
N ARG A 182 -6.04 35.12 4.27
CA ARG A 182 -7.22 34.75 5.07
C ARG A 182 -6.86 33.98 6.32
N VAL A 183 -7.81 33.89 7.25
CA VAL A 183 -7.61 33.22 8.53
C VAL A 183 -8.32 31.88 8.56
N VAL A 184 -7.58 30.84 8.91
CA VAL A 184 -8.08 29.48 9.16
C VAL A 184 -7.84 29.15 10.65
N ARG A 185 -8.85 28.61 11.31
CA ARG A 185 -8.76 28.16 12.70
C ARG A 185 -8.54 26.65 12.76
N LEU A 186 -7.44 26.26 13.40
CA LEU A 186 -7.15 24.88 13.73
C LEU A 186 -7.38 24.67 15.23
N ARG A 187 -8.37 23.84 15.60
CA ARG A 187 -8.80 23.66 17.01
C ARG A 187 -8.95 24.98 17.78
N GLY A 188 -9.44 26.04 17.10
CA GLY A 188 -9.66 27.35 17.69
C GLY A 188 -8.50 28.36 17.56
N PHE A 189 -7.28 27.92 17.31
CA PHE A 189 -6.14 28.81 17.09
C PHE A 189 -6.18 29.40 15.68
N PRO A 190 -6.11 30.75 15.54
CA PRO A 190 -6.13 31.40 14.24
C PRO A 190 -4.75 31.34 13.57
N TYR A 191 -4.74 30.97 12.29
CA TYR A 191 -3.58 30.95 11.41
C TYR A 191 -3.83 31.79 10.19
N ARG A 192 -2.83 32.53 9.73
CA ARG A 192 -2.91 33.25 8.46
C ARG A 192 -2.41 32.37 7.34
N VAL A 193 -3.21 32.18 6.32
CA VAL A 193 -2.80 31.43 5.10
C VAL A 193 -1.79 32.27 4.32
N ILE A 194 -0.61 31.70 4.04
CA ILE A 194 0.49 32.35 3.31
C ILE A 194 0.83 31.64 2.01
N GLY A 195 0.38 30.40 1.83
CA GLY A 195 0.63 29.63 0.62
C GLY A 195 -0.36 28.49 0.42
N VAL A 196 -0.41 28.01 -0.80
CA VAL A 196 -1.13 26.80 -1.21
C VAL A 196 -0.15 25.93 -1.97
N LEU A 197 -0.07 24.65 -1.63
CA LEU A 197 0.82 23.70 -2.26
C LEU A 197 0.30 23.24 -3.62
N GLU A 198 1.19 22.69 -4.43
CA GLU A 198 0.84 21.99 -5.66
C GLU A 198 0.06 20.72 -5.34
N GLU A 199 -0.71 20.24 -6.30
CA GLU A 199 -1.48 19.01 -6.19
C GLU A 199 -0.53 17.80 -6.19
N ARG A 200 -0.69 16.93 -5.20
CA ARG A 200 0.05 15.67 -5.07
C ARG A 200 -0.81 14.46 -5.45
N GLY A 201 -2.12 14.65 -5.52
CA GLY A 201 -3.08 13.63 -5.89
C GLY A 201 -3.54 12.76 -4.72
N SER A 202 -3.74 11.46 -4.97
CA SER A 202 -4.25 10.54 -3.96
C SER A 202 -3.45 9.25 -3.92
N LEU A 203 -3.29 8.69 -2.73
CA LEU A 203 -2.64 7.43 -2.47
C LEU A 203 -3.67 6.42 -1.90
N PHE A 204 -3.87 5.28 -2.56
CA PHE A 204 -4.90 4.29 -2.18
C PHE A 204 -6.30 4.88 -1.99
N GLY A 205 -6.66 5.90 -2.77
CA GLY A 205 -7.95 6.59 -2.66
C GLY A 205 -8.04 7.57 -1.48
N GLN A 206 -6.97 7.78 -0.74
CA GLN A 206 -6.85 8.84 0.25
C GLN A 206 -6.11 10.02 -0.35
N SER A 207 -6.68 11.20 -0.24
CA SER A 207 -6.06 12.41 -0.74
C SER A 207 -4.79 12.75 0.03
N LEU A 208 -3.71 13.01 -0.71
CA LEU A 208 -2.48 13.58 -0.17
C LEU A 208 -2.54 15.11 -0.07
N ASP A 209 -3.63 15.71 -0.56
CA ASP A 209 -3.82 17.16 -0.62
C ASP A 209 -4.73 17.70 0.51
N ASN A 210 -5.32 16.78 1.31
CA ASN A 210 -6.10 17.15 2.50
C ASN A 210 -5.20 17.34 3.72
N PHE A 211 -4.30 18.31 3.66
CA PHE A 211 -3.38 18.62 4.75
C PHE A 211 -3.09 20.12 4.87
N ALA A 212 -2.47 20.51 5.99
CA ALA A 212 -2.08 21.87 6.28
C ALA A 212 -0.78 21.89 7.08
N VAL A 213 0.20 22.70 6.66
CA VAL A 213 1.52 22.79 7.29
C VAL A 213 1.69 24.14 7.99
N ALA A 214 2.08 24.11 9.25
CA ALA A 214 2.42 25.29 10.04
C ALA A 214 3.81 25.13 10.69
N PRO A 215 4.46 26.23 11.12
CA PRO A 215 5.72 26.14 11.84
C PRO A 215 5.57 25.29 13.11
N ALA A 216 6.46 24.33 13.29
CA ALA A 216 6.42 23.36 14.39
C ALA A 216 6.40 24.00 15.79
N ARG A 217 6.99 25.17 15.94
CA ARG A 217 7.01 25.95 17.21
C ARG A 217 5.79 26.87 17.36
N SER A 218 4.89 26.94 16.39
CA SER A 218 3.65 27.72 16.47
C SER A 218 2.63 27.07 17.43
N PRO A 219 1.45 27.66 17.66
CA PRO A 219 0.41 27.03 18.48
C PRO A 219 0.02 25.60 18.09
N ILE A 220 0.36 25.17 16.87
CA ILE A 220 0.17 23.78 16.40
C ILE A 220 0.83 22.76 17.34
N GLN A 221 1.93 23.11 17.96
CA GLN A 221 2.60 22.26 18.93
C GLN A 221 1.67 21.80 20.05
N SER A 222 0.75 22.66 20.51
CA SER A 222 -0.22 22.29 21.55
C SER A 222 -1.38 21.44 21.00
N ILE A 223 -1.52 21.36 19.70
CA ILE A 223 -2.53 20.55 19.01
C ILE A 223 -2.01 19.15 18.73
N THR A 224 -0.75 19.04 18.30
CA THR A 224 -0.10 17.78 17.93
C THR A 224 0.40 17.04 19.15
N ASN A 225 1.22 17.69 19.99
CA ASN A 225 1.95 17.06 21.09
C ASN A 225 2.08 17.97 22.32
N PRO A 226 2.44 17.44 23.49
CA PRO A 226 2.90 18.24 24.62
C PRO A 226 4.12 19.09 24.24
N ARG A 227 4.28 20.22 24.92
CA ARG A 227 5.34 21.19 24.65
C ARG A 227 6.72 20.54 24.58
N GLY A 228 7.47 20.82 23.53
CA GLY A 228 8.84 20.32 23.32
C GLY A 228 8.94 18.90 22.75
N VAL A 229 7.81 18.23 22.54
CA VAL A 229 7.74 16.88 21.97
C VAL A 229 7.53 16.97 20.46
N ILE A 230 8.20 16.09 19.72
CA ILE A 230 8.08 15.90 18.28
C ILE A 230 7.82 14.43 17.99
N ASP A 231 7.22 14.12 16.84
CA ASP A 231 6.95 12.73 16.45
C ASP A 231 8.10 12.14 15.66
N GLU A 232 8.69 12.94 14.76
CA GLU A 232 9.73 12.49 13.86
C GLU A 232 10.86 13.51 13.70
N ILE A 233 12.08 12.98 13.51
CA ILE A 233 13.23 13.71 13.03
C ILE A 233 13.62 13.07 11.70
N ILE A 234 13.58 13.82 10.62
CA ILE A 234 13.89 13.34 9.29
C ILE A 234 15.23 13.91 8.85
N VAL A 235 16.13 13.04 8.47
CA VAL A 235 17.48 13.37 8.03
C VAL A 235 17.61 12.94 6.57
N GLN A 236 17.78 13.89 5.66
CA GLN A 236 18.01 13.64 4.24
C GLN A 236 19.48 13.81 3.92
N THR A 237 20.13 12.73 3.47
CA THR A 237 21.50 12.78 2.98
C THR A 237 21.57 13.33 1.57
N LEU A 238 22.66 14.05 1.25
CA LEU A 238 22.89 14.55 -0.11
C LEU A 238 23.26 13.42 -1.08
N ASP A 239 23.86 12.35 -0.56
CA ASP A 239 24.31 11.18 -1.33
C ASP A 239 23.55 9.93 -0.88
N PRO A 240 22.90 9.20 -1.81
CA PRO A 240 22.22 7.94 -1.51
C PRO A 240 23.12 6.89 -0.86
N ASP A 241 24.39 6.86 -1.22
CA ASP A 241 25.33 5.86 -0.71
C ASP A 241 25.65 6.07 0.79
N GLN A 242 25.38 7.27 1.33
CA GLN A 242 25.63 7.63 2.72
C GLN A 242 24.46 7.29 3.67
N ILE A 243 23.32 6.80 3.17
CA ILE A 243 22.13 6.51 3.99
C ILE A 243 22.43 5.53 5.11
N ARG A 244 23.14 4.44 4.83
CA ARG A 244 23.48 3.42 5.83
C ARG A 244 24.47 3.93 6.87
N GLU A 245 25.40 4.77 6.46
CA GLU A 245 26.35 5.40 7.36
C GLU A 245 25.63 6.42 8.26
N ALA A 246 24.74 7.25 7.68
CA ALA A 246 23.88 8.15 8.42
C ALA A 246 22.98 7.43 9.43
N GLN A 247 22.39 6.31 9.04
CA GLN A 247 21.57 5.48 9.93
C GLN A 247 22.38 5.00 11.14
N ALA A 248 23.57 4.47 10.91
CA ALA A 248 24.45 3.99 11.99
C ALA A 248 24.92 5.13 12.91
N GLU A 249 25.26 6.30 12.33
CA GLU A 249 25.68 7.47 13.10
C GLU A 249 24.52 8.04 13.94
N LEU A 250 23.32 8.16 13.35
CA LEU A 250 22.11 8.57 14.04
C LEU A 250 21.77 7.63 15.22
N GLU A 251 21.89 6.34 15.01
CA GLU A 251 21.70 5.36 16.08
C GLU A 251 22.71 5.58 17.21
N GLY A 252 23.99 5.79 16.90
CA GLY A 252 25.04 6.07 17.87
C GLY A 252 24.80 7.36 18.65
N ILE A 253 24.40 8.44 17.96
CA ILE A 253 24.06 9.73 18.60
C ILE A 253 22.88 9.56 19.54
N MET A 254 21.81 8.89 19.10
CA MET A 254 20.61 8.69 19.91
C MET A 254 20.86 7.77 21.10
N ARG A 255 21.62 6.68 20.95
CA ARG A 255 22.02 5.81 22.06
C ARG A 255 22.80 6.56 23.13
N THR A 256 23.76 7.41 22.69
CA THR A 256 24.53 8.27 23.59
C THR A 256 23.62 9.27 24.30
N ARG A 257 22.73 9.91 23.59
CA ARG A 257 21.75 10.87 24.12
C ARG A 257 20.79 10.25 25.15
N ARG A 258 20.36 9.02 24.88
CA ARG A 258 19.45 8.24 25.75
C ARG A 258 20.18 7.48 26.86
N GLN A 259 21.52 7.58 26.91
CA GLN A 259 22.39 6.90 27.90
C GLN A 259 22.14 5.39 27.96
N LEU A 260 21.89 4.75 26.80
CA LEU A 260 21.63 3.33 26.70
C LEU A 260 22.93 2.53 26.87
N HIS A 261 22.89 1.48 27.70
CA HIS A 261 24.00 0.54 27.80
C HIS A 261 24.16 -0.23 26.48
N PRO A 262 25.39 -0.66 26.08
CA PRO A 262 25.60 -1.41 24.84
C PRO A 262 24.74 -2.67 24.69
N SER A 263 24.37 -3.32 25.79
CA SER A 263 23.51 -4.51 25.81
C SER A 263 22.00 -4.20 25.83
N GLU A 264 21.60 -2.94 26.01
CA GLU A 264 20.20 -2.57 26.03
C GLU A 264 19.67 -2.37 24.60
N PRO A 265 18.45 -2.85 24.30
CA PRO A 265 17.80 -2.57 23.03
C PRO A 265 17.50 -1.08 22.88
N ASN A 266 17.41 -0.61 21.64
CA ASN A 266 17.03 0.77 21.37
C ASN A 266 15.60 1.05 21.87
N ASN A 267 15.42 2.20 22.51
CA ASN A 267 14.11 2.73 22.91
C ASN A 267 13.60 3.82 21.96
N PHE A 268 14.08 3.78 20.72
CA PHE A 268 13.72 4.58 19.56
C PHE A 268 13.91 3.74 18.30
N ALA A 269 13.36 4.17 17.20
CA ALA A 269 13.59 3.57 15.89
C ALA A 269 14.37 4.53 15.00
N VAL A 270 15.25 3.97 14.17
CA VAL A 270 15.93 4.69 13.08
C VAL A 270 15.64 3.88 11.82
N GLU A 271 14.75 4.39 10.99
CA GLU A 271 14.23 3.68 9.82
C GLU A 271 14.57 4.43 8.55
N THR A 272 14.83 3.68 7.49
CA THR A 272 15.05 4.19 6.14
C THR A 272 13.86 3.85 5.25
N ALA A 273 13.76 4.48 4.09
CA ALA A 273 12.77 4.08 3.08
C ALA A 273 12.94 2.59 2.68
N ASP A 274 14.18 2.08 2.67
CA ASP A 274 14.47 0.68 2.38
C ASP A 274 13.88 -0.30 3.43
N ASP A 275 13.82 0.14 4.70
CA ASP A 275 13.21 -0.68 5.76
C ASP A 275 11.69 -0.82 5.54
N ALA A 276 11.02 0.25 5.10
CA ALA A 276 9.60 0.21 4.74
C ALA A 276 9.35 -0.67 3.51
N ILE A 277 10.22 -0.58 2.48
CA ILE A 277 10.17 -1.46 1.32
C ILE A 277 10.38 -2.92 1.75
N SER A 278 11.34 -3.19 2.63
CA SER A 278 11.61 -4.53 3.14
C SER A 278 10.41 -5.13 3.88
N PHE A 279 9.67 -4.32 4.63
CA PHE A 279 8.41 -4.74 5.25
C PHE A 279 7.36 -5.10 4.20
N TRP A 280 7.21 -4.27 3.16
CA TRP A 280 6.33 -4.56 2.03
C TRP A 280 6.73 -5.84 1.31
N ASP A 281 8.04 -6.05 1.06
CA ASP A 281 8.57 -7.27 0.45
C ASP A 281 8.17 -8.54 1.20
N ASN A 282 8.17 -8.49 2.53
CA ASN A 282 7.73 -9.62 3.35
C ASN A 282 6.23 -9.88 3.19
N ILE A 283 5.40 -8.83 3.16
CA ILE A 283 3.96 -8.96 2.91
C ILE A 283 3.73 -9.54 1.51
N SER A 284 4.38 -8.98 0.49
CA SER A 284 4.28 -9.44 -0.90
C SER A 284 4.67 -10.91 -1.03
N LYS A 285 5.79 -11.33 -0.40
CA LYS A 285 6.21 -12.75 -0.39
C LYS A 285 5.16 -13.67 0.23
N ILE A 286 4.53 -13.26 1.33
CA ILE A 286 3.45 -14.03 1.96
C ILE A 286 2.27 -14.15 0.99
N LEU A 287 1.87 -13.05 0.36
CA LEU A 287 0.78 -13.04 -0.61
C LEU A 287 1.10 -13.94 -1.82
N PHE A 288 2.26 -13.77 -2.45
CA PHE A 288 2.68 -14.58 -3.58
C PHE A 288 2.85 -16.08 -3.25
N THR A 289 3.07 -16.43 -1.99
CA THR A 289 3.18 -17.82 -1.55
C THR A 289 1.83 -18.41 -1.17
N ALA A 290 0.97 -17.66 -0.49
CA ALA A 290 -0.33 -18.14 0.00
C ALA A 290 -1.38 -18.21 -1.11
N LEU A 291 -1.38 -17.26 -2.04
CA LEU A 291 -2.40 -17.18 -3.09
C LEU A 291 -2.41 -18.36 -4.06
N PRO A 292 -1.26 -18.85 -4.60
CA PRO A 292 -1.25 -20.06 -5.40
C PRO A 292 -1.79 -21.29 -4.65
N GLY A 293 -1.54 -21.36 -3.33
CA GLY A 293 -2.10 -22.41 -2.48
C GLY A 293 -3.63 -22.40 -2.45
N LEU A 294 -4.21 -21.22 -2.28
CA LEU A 294 -5.67 -21.05 -2.26
C LEU A 294 -6.32 -21.35 -3.63
N VAL A 295 -5.64 -20.95 -4.70
CA VAL A 295 -6.08 -21.28 -6.07
C VAL A 295 -5.98 -22.79 -6.34
N ALA A 296 -4.91 -23.44 -5.86
CA ALA A 296 -4.77 -24.90 -5.99
C ALA A 296 -5.95 -25.63 -5.34
N ILE A 297 -6.42 -25.18 -4.18
CA ILE A 297 -7.63 -25.72 -3.53
C ILE A 297 -8.86 -25.54 -4.45
N SER A 298 -9.03 -24.36 -5.01
CA SER A 298 -10.15 -24.08 -5.94
C SER A 298 -10.11 -24.96 -7.19
N LEU A 299 -8.92 -25.20 -7.74
CA LEU A 299 -8.74 -26.10 -8.90
C LEU A 299 -9.02 -27.56 -8.53
N VAL A 300 -8.64 -28.01 -7.33
CA VAL A 300 -8.97 -29.36 -6.85
C VAL A 300 -10.49 -29.52 -6.73
N VAL A 301 -11.18 -28.53 -6.16
CA VAL A 301 -12.64 -28.53 -6.06
C VAL A 301 -13.28 -28.58 -7.45
N GLY A 302 -12.79 -27.75 -8.39
CA GLY A 302 -13.22 -27.76 -9.79
C GLY A 302 -13.01 -29.14 -10.45
N GLY A 303 -11.85 -29.77 -10.18
CA GLY A 303 -11.54 -31.13 -10.64
C GLY A 303 -12.49 -32.19 -10.09
N ILE A 304 -12.87 -32.10 -8.81
CA ILE A 304 -13.86 -32.99 -8.19
C ILE A 304 -15.24 -32.82 -8.85
N VAL A 305 -15.63 -31.59 -9.16
CA VAL A 305 -16.91 -31.33 -9.86
C VAL A 305 -16.88 -31.94 -11.26
N ILE A 306 -15.79 -31.77 -12.01
CA ILE A 306 -15.62 -32.41 -13.33
C ILE A 306 -15.70 -33.93 -13.19
N MET A 307 -14.99 -34.50 -12.21
CA MET A 307 -15.02 -35.94 -11.96
C MET A 307 -16.45 -36.46 -11.69
N ASN A 308 -17.22 -35.78 -10.86
CA ASN A 308 -18.60 -36.19 -10.54
C ASN A 308 -19.50 -36.11 -11.76
N ILE A 309 -19.38 -35.04 -12.58
CA ILE A 309 -20.18 -34.92 -13.82
C ILE A 309 -19.79 -35.98 -14.82
N MET A 310 -18.50 -36.28 -14.96
CA MET A 310 -18.03 -37.33 -15.86
C MET A 310 -18.47 -38.72 -15.40
N LEU A 311 -18.50 -39.01 -14.08
CA LEU A 311 -19.05 -40.27 -13.57
C LEU A 311 -20.53 -40.42 -13.94
N VAL A 312 -21.34 -39.38 -13.74
CA VAL A 312 -22.77 -39.40 -14.13
C VAL A 312 -22.92 -39.62 -15.65
N SER A 313 -22.14 -38.91 -16.46
CA SER A 313 -22.15 -39.06 -17.92
C SER A 313 -21.77 -40.48 -18.36
N VAL A 314 -20.78 -41.11 -17.73
CA VAL A 314 -20.40 -42.51 -18.01
C VAL A 314 -21.53 -43.48 -17.61
N MET A 315 -22.23 -43.24 -16.48
CA MET A 315 -23.35 -44.06 -16.06
C MET A 315 -24.54 -43.96 -17.03
N GLU A 316 -24.87 -42.74 -17.47
CA GLU A 316 -25.93 -42.52 -18.49
C GLU A 316 -25.63 -43.24 -19.81
N ARG A 317 -24.35 -43.37 -20.20
CA ARG A 317 -23.89 -44.01 -21.46
C ARG A 317 -23.43 -45.45 -21.27
N THR A 318 -23.75 -46.11 -20.18
CA THR A 318 -23.30 -47.48 -19.88
C THR A 318 -23.69 -48.45 -20.98
N ARG A 319 -24.89 -48.31 -21.60
CA ARG A 319 -25.36 -49.13 -22.70
C ARG A 319 -24.53 -48.96 -23.99
N GLU A 320 -24.17 -47.73 -24.35
CA GLU A 320 -23.30 -47.41 -25.50
C GLU A 320 -21.88 -47.99 -25.31
N ILE A 321 -21.33 -47.83 -24.10
CA ILE A 321 -20.03 -48.36 -23.72
C ILE A 321 -20.07 -49.90 -23.80
N GLY A 322 -21.15 -50.51 -23.35
CA GLY A 322 -21.37 -51.95 -23.44
C GLY A 322 -21.37 -52.47 -24.90
N VAL A 323 -22.08 -51.77 -25.80
CA VAL A 323 -22.10 -52.10 -27.24
C VAL A 323 -20.72 -51.95 -27.85
N ARG A 324 -19.96 -50.88 -27.58
CA ARG A 324 -18.61 -50.71 -28.07
C ARG A 324 -17.68 -51.84 -27.60
N LYS A 325 -17.79 -52.24 -26.34
CA LYS A 325 -17.03 -53.34 -25.77
C LYS A 325 -17.37 -54.68 -26.39
N ALA A 326 -18.65 -54.91 -26.72
CA ALA A 326 -19.10 -56.13 -27.44
C ALA A 326 -18.58 -56.17 -28.87
N LEU A 327 -18.37 -54.99 -29.51
CA LEU A 327 -17.77 -54.87 -30.84
C LEU A 327 -16.23 -54.93 -30.82
N GLY A 328 -15.58 -55.20 -29.66
CA GLY A 328 -14.15 -55.44 -29.56
C GLY A 328 -13.31 -54.23 -29.13
N ALA A 329 -13.92 -53.12 -28.67
CA ALA A 329 -13.16 -51.98 -28.15
C ALA A 329 -12.38 -52.36 -26.88
N ARG A 330 -11.11 -51.99 -26.85
CA ARG A 330 -10.23 -52.22 -25.67
C ARG A 330 -10.57 -51.25 -24.55
N ARG A 331 -10.38 -51.69 -23.32
CA ARG A 331 -10.58 -50.82 -22.12
C ARG A 331 -9.80 -49.49 -22.20
N ARG A 332 -8.61 -49.52 -22.80
CA ARG A 332 -7.77 -48.33 -23.00
C ARG A 332 -8.44 -47.31 -23.95
N ASP A 333 -9.13 -47.78 -24.98
CA ASP A 333 -9.77 -46.88 -25.95
C ASP A 333 -10.89 -46.10 -25.31
N ILE A 334 -11.70 -46.74 -24.44
CA ILE A 334 -12.78 -46.12 -23.68
C ILE A 334 -12.20 -45.12 -22.66
N LEU A 335 -11.15 -45.50 -21.90
CA LEU A 335 -10.51 -44.60 -20.93
C LEU A 335 -9.88 -43.39 -21.63
N THR A 336 -9.21 -43.60 -22.76
CA THR A 336 -8.60 -42.50 -23.55
C THR A 336 -9.67 -41.53 -24.03
N GLN A 337 -10.83 -42.03 -24.47
CA GLN A 337 -11.94 -41.19 -24.90
C GLN A 337 -12.43 -40.30 -23.74
N VAL A 338 -12.68 -40.86 -22.56
CA VAL A 338 -13.14 -40.10 -21.38
C VAL A 338 -12.09 -39.09 -20.94
N LEU A 339 -10.79 -39.44 -20.98
CA LEU A 339 -9.70 -38.53 -20.67
C LEU A 339 -9.59 -37.36 -21.66
N ILE A 340 -9.73 -37.61 -22.96
CA ILE A 340 -9.72 -36.56 -23.99
C ILE A 340 -10.90 -35.63 -23.76
N GLU A 341 -12.09 -36.17 -23.46
CA GLU A 341 -13.28 -35.36 -23.19
C GLU A 341 -13.10 -34.45 -21.97
N SER A 342 -12.64 -34.98 -20.84
CA SER A 342 -12.40 -34.19 -19.63
C SER A 342 -11.26 -33.16 -19.78
N THR A 343 -10.18 -33.55 -20.52
CA THR A 343 -9.07 -32.62 -20.80
C THR A 343 -9.50 -31.47 -21.70
N THR A 344 -10.31 -31.78 -22.73
CA THR A 344 -10.85 -30.74 -23.64
C THR A 344 -11.75 -29.77 -22.90
N LEU A 345 -12.62 -30.27 -22.00
CA LEU A 345 -13.45 -29.46 -21.13
C LEU A 345 -12.58 -28.55 -20.25
N SER A 346 -11.61 -29.13 -19.53
CA SER A 346 -10.73 -28.35 -18.62
C SER A 346 -9.94 -27.28 -19.37
N THR A 347 -9.43 -27.60 -20.56
CA THR A 347 -8.68 -26.66 -21.40
C THR A 347 -9.59 -25.51 -21.89
N ALA A 348 -10.80 -25.82 -22.32
CA ALA A 348 -11.78 -24.80 -22.69
C ALA A 348 -12.13 -23.88 -21.52
N GLY A 349 -12.31 -24.46 -20.30
CA GLY A 349 -12.52 -23.72 -19.08
C GLY A 349 -11.34 -22.81 -18.74
N ALA A 350 -10.11 -23.31 -18.85
CA ALA A 350 -8.90 -22.55 -18.61
C ALA A 350 -8.76 -21.35 -19.57
N ILE A 351 -8.99 -21.57 -20.87
CA ILE A 351 -8.94 -20.49 -21.88
C ILE A 351 -9.98 -19.40 -21.57
N LEU A 352 -11.21 -19.82 -21.27
CA LEU A 352 -12.27 -18.87 -20.87
C LEU A 352 -11.93 -18.14 -19.57
N GLY A 353 -11.37 -18.87 -18.60
CA GLY A 353 -10.91 -18.29 -17.33
C GLY A 353 -9.80 -17.25 -17.53
N VAL A 354 -8.83 -17.54 -18.40
CA VAL A 354 -7.77 -16.57 -18.77
C VAL A 354 -8.38 -15.35 -19.46
N ALA A 355 -9.25 -15.53 -20.45
CA ALA A 355 -9.87 -14.41 -21.16
C ALA A 355 -10.69 -13.52 -20.22
N MET A 356 -11.49 -14.11 -19.35
CA MET A 356 -12.28 -13.38 -18.35
C MET A 356 -11.40 -12.73 -17.29
N GLY A 357 -10.35 -13.41 -16.83
CA GLY A 357 -9.39 -12.89 -15.87
C GLY A 357 -8.64 -11.65 -16.39
N VAL A 358 -8.12 -11.73 -17.62
CA VAL A 358 -7.46 -10.60 -18.27
C VAL A 358 -8.42 -9.44 -18.51
N MET A 359 -9.65 -9.71 -18.96
CA MET A 359 -10.67 -8.67 -19.16
C MET A 359 -11.00 -7.97 -17.83
N LEU A 360 -11.18 -8.73 -16.75
CA LEU A 360 -11.47 -8.17 -15.42
C LEU A 360 -10.27 -7.41 -14.88
N ALA A 361 -9.05 -7.91 -15.06
CA ALA A 361 -7.82 -7.21 -14.67
C ALA A 361 -7.67 -5.87 -15.40
N MET A 362 -7.93 -5.83 -16.72
CA MET A 362 -7.93 -4.57 -17.49
C MET A 362 -9.02 -3.60 -17.02
N LEU A 363 -10.18 -4.11 -16.64
CA LEU A 363 -11.28 -3.28 -16.13
C LEU A 363 -10.92 -2.69 -14.76
N VAL A 364 -10.30 -3.46 -13.89
CA VAL A 364 -9.78 -2.98 -12.60
C VAL A 364 -8.71 -1.91 -12.83
N ALA A 365 -7.75 -2.15 -13.72
CA ALA A 365 -6.71 -1.18 -14.06
C ALA A 365 -7.27 0.12 -14.67
N ALA A 366 -8.39 0.06 -15.41
CA ALA A 366 -9.03 1.24 -15.98
C ALA A 366 -9.81 2.08 -14.95
N ILE A 367 -10.28 1.46 -13.86
CA ILE A 367 -11.05 2.13 -12.80
C ILE A 367 -10.11 2.62 -11.68
N SER A 368 -9.02 1.92 -11.45
CA SER A 368 -8.02 2.28 -10.45
C SER A 368 -6.97 3.19 -11.09
N PRO A 369 -6.68 4.35 -10.52
CA PRO A 369 -5.60 5.23 -10.99
C PRO A 369 -4.22 4.69 -10.56
N MET A 370 -3.99 3.39 -10.74
CA MET A 370 -2.71 2.74 -10.46
C MET A 370 -1.86 2.70 -11.71
#